data_02f82d57d0cccaafef26f6b798c1a8ab
#
_entry.id   02f82d57d0cccaafef26f6b798c1a8ab
#
_cell.length_a   1.000
_cell.length_b   1.000
_cell.length_c   1.000
_cell.angle_alpha   90.00
_cell.angle_beta   90.00
_cell.angle_gamma   90.00
#
_symmetry.space_group_name_H-M   'P 1'
#
loop_
_entity.id
_entity.type
_entity.pdbx_description
1 polymer ?
#
loop_
_entity_poly.entity_id
_entity_poly.type
_entity_poly.pdbx_seq_one_letter_code
_entity_poly.pdbx_strand_id
1 'polypeptide(L)'
;MGAWELFGKLHSQGMTSFVQVLTKFGDTEAAVAVAVLGLILLIPKKTRKYGATLFLAIGIGTLLTNVLFKPLISRPRPYVSLADNPVFMKLYNEAGALTESDYSFPSGHTTSACEIATALFANVKKKSVKWIFPVYAILIACSRIYLCVHYCTDVIGGAVIGILAGILAYYVVKALKNLFDNSGKNKEKKKAQKLDELEVVNGSDK
;
A
#
# COMPACT_ATOMS: atom_id res chain seq x y z
N MET A 1 -4.29 -2.07 27.32
CA MET A 1 -5.55 -2.85 27.40
C MET A 1 -6.68 -2.15 26.63
N GLY A 2 -7.02 -0.90 26.89
CA GLY A 2 -8.24 -0.23 26.44
C GLY A 2 -8.72 -0.47 24.99
N ALA A 3 -7.83 -0.46 23.97
CA ALA A 3 -8.26 -0.70 22.60
C ALA A 3 -8.73 -2.15 22.37
N TRP A 4 -8.00 -3.14 22.86
CA TRP A 4 -8.41 -4.55 22.74
C TRP A 4 -9.71 -4.84 23.51
N GLU A 5 -9.91 -4.24 24.69
CA GLU A 5 -11.17 -4.36 25.45
C GLU A 5 -12.34 -3.73 24.71
N LEU A 6 -12.10 -2.58 24.01
CA LEU A 6 -13.12 -1.95 23.19
C LEU A 6 -13.56 -2.86 22.04
N PHE A 7 -12.58 -3.40 21.30
CA PHE A 7 -12.86 -4.34 20.20
C PHE A 7 -13.38 -5.68 20.71
N GLY A 8 -12.96 -6.13 21.89
CA GLY A 8 -13.42 -7.36 22.52
C GLY A 8 -14.92 -7.40 22.79
N LYS A 9 -15.56 -6.24 23.01
CA LYS A 9 -17.02 -6.14 23.13
C LYS A 9 -17.77 -6.55 21.84
N LEU A 10 -17.06 -6.58 20.71
CA LEU A 10 -17.60 -6.98 19.39
C LEU A 10 -17.30 -8.45 19.08
N HIS A 11 -16.54 -9.17 19.95
CA HIS A 11 -16.20 -10.54 19.69
C HIS A 11 -17.46 -11.42 19.70
N SER A 12 -17.65 -12.11 18.60
CA SER A 12 -18.67 -13.14 18.40
C SER A 12 -18.19 -14.04 17.27
N GLN A 13 -18.67 -15.27 17.21
CA GLN A 13 -18.24 -16.24 16.19
C GLN A 13 -18.43 -15.68 14.76
N GLY A 14 -19.57 -15.06 14.47
CA GLY A 14 -19.85 -14.49 13.14
C GLY A 14 -18.95 -13.29 12.81
N MET A 15 -18.75 -12.36 13.76
CA MET A 15 -17.89 -11.20 13.56
C MET A 15 -16.42 -11.61 13.44
N THR A 16 -15.95 -12.54 14.25
CA THR A 16 -14.58 -13.06 14.18
C THR A 16 -14.31 -13.73 12.83
N SER A 17 -15.23 -14.56 12.33
CA SER A 17 -15.12 -15.17 10.99
C SER A 17 -15.08 -14.11 9.89
N PHE A 18 -15.95 -13.10 9.97
CA PHE A 18 -15.94 -11.98 9.03
C PHE A 18 -14.60 -11.22 9.03
N VAL A 19 -14.09 -10.88 10.23
CA VAL A 19 -12.82 -10.14 10.36
C VAL A 19 -11.63 -10.98 9.89
N GLN A 20 -11.63 -12.30 10.12
CA GLN A 20 -10.60 -13.20 9.60
C GLN A 20 -10.59 -13.27 8.06
N VAL A 21 -11.75 -13.22 7.42
CA VAL A 21 -11.83 -13.12 5.95
C VAL A 21 -11.39 -11.74 5.48
N LEU A 22 -11.86 -10.68 6.15
CA LEU A 22 -11.52 -9.29 5.81
C LEU A 22 -10.01 -9.05 5.88
N THR A 23 -9.33 -9.54 6.92
CA THR A 23 -7.90 -9.30 7.10
C THR A 23 -7.04 -9.89 5.98
N LYS A 24 -7.49 -10.96 5.30
CA LYS A 24 -6.79 -11.57 4.15
C LYS A 24 -6.57 -10.60 3.00
N PHE A 25 -7.40 -9.59 2.85
CA PHE A 25 -7.21 -8.55 1.85
C PHE A 25 -6.05 -7.59 2.14
N GLY A 26 -5.44 -7.69 3.32
CA GLY A 26 -4.25 -6.92 3.72
C GLY A 26 -2.99 -7.77 3.88
N ASP A 27 -3.06 -9.08 3.69
CA ASP A 27 -1.91 -9.97 3.86
C ASP A 27 -0.90 -9.93 2.69
N THR A 28 0.17 -10.69 2.81
CA THR A 28 1.25 -10.72 1.81
C THR A 28 0.76 -11.23 0.45
N GLU A 29 -0.12 -12.23 0.43
CA GLU A 29 -0.64 -12.79 -0.83
C GLU A 29 -1.49 -11.77 -1.57
N ALA A 30 -2.34 -11.03 -0.86
CA ALA A 30 -3.11 -9.94 -1.44
C ALA A 30 -2.20 -8.81 -1.98
N ALA A 31 -1.16 -8.44 -1.23
CA ALA A 31 -0.19 -7.44 -1.69
C ALA A 31 0.55 -7.90 -2.95
N VAL A 32 0.98 -9.15 -3.01
CA VAL A 32 1.61 -9.76 -4.20
C VAL A 32 0.64 -9.76 -5.38
N ALA A 33 -0.61 -10.16 -5.18
CA ALA A 33 -1.62 -10.13 -6.23
C ALA A 33 -1.84 -8.71 -6.80
N VAL A 34 -1.89 -7.70 -5.93
CA VAL A 34 -1.99 -6.29 -6.35
C VAL A 34 -0.71 -5.80 -7.04
N ALA A 35 0.48 -6.26 -6.62
CA ALA A 35 1.74 -5.95 -7.30
C ALA A 35 1.79 -6.55 -8.72
N VAL A 36 1.36 -7.80 -8.87
CA VAL A 36 1.23 -8.46 -10.19
C VAL A 36 0.21 -7.72 -11.07
N LEU A 37 -0.95 -7.35 -10.52
CA LEU A 37 -1.90 -6.49 -11.22
C LEU A 37 -1.26 -5.15 -11.64
N GLY A 38 -0.46 -4.56 -10.77
CA GLY A 38 0.33 -3.36 -11.06
C GLY A 38 1.23 -3.55 -12.29
N LEU A 39 1.94 -4.68 -12.38
CA LEU A 39 2.78 -5.02 -13.55
C LEU A 39 1.94 -5.17 -14.82
N ILE A 40 0.79 -5.86 -14.76
CA ILE A 40 -0.13 -6.01 -15.89
C ILE A 40 -0.64 -4.62 -16.37
N LEU A 41 -0.97 -3.74 -15.43
CA LEU A 41 -1.43 -2.37 -15.73
C LEU A 41 -0.34 -1.48 -16.35
N LEU A 42 0.94 -1.89 -16.35
CA LEU A 42 2.01 -1.19 -17.08
C LEU A 42 1.88 -1.32 -18.60
N ILE A 43 1.28 -2.40 -19.10
CA ILE A 43 1.20 -2.71 -20.53
C ILE A 43 0.37 -1.64 -21.28
N PRO A 44 -0.91 -1.34 -20.93
CA PRO A 44 -1.66 -0.34 -21.64
C PRO A 44 -1.23 1.09 -21.24
N LYS A 45 -1.01 1.96 -22.23
CA LYS A 45 -0.59 3.37 -21.99
C LYS A 45 -1.55 4.12 -21.04
N LYS A 46 -2.87 3.84 -21.11
CA LYS A 46 -3.90 4.50 -20.29
C LYS A 46 -3.81 4.16 -18.79
N THR A 47 -3.41 2.94 -18.45
CA THR A 47 -3.35 2.43 -17.06
C THR A 47 -1.96 2.43 -16.46
N ARG A 48 -0.91 2.65 -17.28
CA ARG A 48 0.50 2.55 -16.88
C ARG A 48 0.84 3.32 -15.61
N LYS A 49 0.30 4.54 -15.44
CA LYS A 49 0.55 5.33 -14.23
C LYS A 49 0.00 4.68 -12.96
N TYR A 50 -1.15 4.01 -13.04
CA TYR A 50 -1.74 3.29 -11.89
C TYR A 50 -0.87 2.09 -11.52
N GLY A 51 -0.50 1.30 -12.53
CA GLY A 51 0.37 0.15 -12.36
C GLY A 51 1.73 0.51 -11.75
N ALA A 52 2.39 1.53 -12.32
CA ALA A 52 3.68 1.99 -11.82
C ALA A 52 3.59 2.50 -10.37
N THR A 53 2.54 3.27 -10.04
CA THR A 53 2.38 3.79 -8.67
C THR A 53 2.11 2.65 -7.68
N LEU A 54 1.24 1.69 -8.01
CA LEU A 54 0.95 0.54 -7.16
C LEU A 54 2.20 -0.31 -6.92
N PHE A 55 2.87 -0.70 -8.00
CA PHE A 55 4.06 -1.55 -7.91
C PHE A 55 5.17 -0.88 -7.08
N LEU A 56 5.42 0.40 -7.33
CA LEU A 56 6.44 1.15 -6.59
C LEU A 56 6.06 1.35 -5.12
N ALA A 57 4.79 1.65 -4.81
CA ALA A 57 4.30 1.83 -3.44
C ALA A 57 4.49 0.55 -2.63
N ILE A 58 4.05 -0.60 -3.18
CA ILE A 58 4.19 -1.91 -2.54
C ILE A 58 5.68 -2.26 -2.34
N GLY A 59 6.53 -2.00 -3.33
CA GLY A 59 7.96 -2.23 -3.20
C GLY A 59 8.60 -1.41 -2.09
N ILE A 60 8.27 -0.11 -1.99
CA ILE A 60 8.80 0.78 -0.94
C ILE A 60 8.29 0.34 0.43
N GLY A 61 6.97 0.13 0.59
CA GLY A 61 6.40 -0.23 1.89
C GLY A 61 6.86 -1.60 2.38
N THR A 62 6.96 -2.59 1.49
CA THR A 62 7.51 -3.91 1.82
C THR A 62 8.97 -3.81 2.26
N LEU A 63 9.80 -3.07 1.53
CA LEU A 63 11.21 -2.85 1.88
C LEU A 63 11.35 -2.21 3.27
N LEU A 64 10.61 -1.12 3.51
CA LEU A 64 10.67 -0.43 4.79
C LEU A 64 10.13 -1.29 5.92
N THR A 65 8.99 -1.96 5.74
CA THR A 65 8.35 -2.74 6.79
C THR A 65 9.10 -4.04 7.09
N ASN A 66 9.29 -4.89 6.08
CA ASN A 66 9.74 -6.26 6.30
C ASN A 66 11.27 -6.39 6.32
N VAL A 67 12.00 -5.58 5.53
CA VAL A 67 13.45 -5.67 5.44
C VAL A 67 14.14 -4.75 6.44
N LEU A 68 13.59 -3.55 6.68
CA LEU A 68 14.23 -2.56 7.54
C LEU A 68 13.68 -2.58 8.97
N PHE A 69 12.40 -2.21 9.16
CA PHE A 69 11.88 -1.94 10.52
C PHE A 69 11.60 -3.19 11.35
N LYS A 70 11.06 -4.27 10.77
CA LYS A 70 10.78 -5.48 11.53
C LYS A 70 12.05 -6.08 12.17
N PRO A 71 13.14 -6.34 11.43
CA PRO A 71 14.35 -6.89 12.03
C PRO A 71 15.07 -5.87 12.93
N LEU A 72 14.99 -4.56 12.63
CA LEU A 72 15.64 -3.52 13.44
C LEU A 72 15.00 -3.37 14.81
N ILE A 73 13.66 -3.41 14.90
CA ILE A 73 12.93 -3.18 16.16
C ILE A 73 12.66 -4.48 16.89
N SER A 74 12.48 -5.60 16.16
CA SER A 74 12.31 -6.96 16.69
C SER A 74 11.25 -7.07 17.80
N ARG A 75 10.16 -6.28 17.70
CA ARG A 75 9.13 -6.21 18.73
C ARG A 75 8.35 -7.53 18.80
N PRO A 76 8.26 -8.17 19.98
CA PRO A 76 7.40 -9.35 20.14
C PRO A 76 5.93 -8.98 19.99
N ARG A 77 5.12 -9.94 19.55
CA ARG A 77 3.69 -9.76 19.39
C ARG A 77 2.94 -9.68 20.72
N PRO A 78 1.74 -9.03 20.77
CA PRO A 78 0.97 -8.90 22.00
C PRO A 78 0.71 -10.23 22.71
N TYR A 79 0.34 -11.28 21.96
CA TYR A 79 0.05 -12.60 22.52
C TYR A 79 1.29 -13.33 23.08
N VAL A 80 2.50 -12.89 22.69
CA VAL A 80 3.76 -13.38 23.30
C VAL A 80 4.07 -12.58 24.56
N SER A 81 4.04 -11.24 24.49
CA SER A 81 4.39 -10.36 25.60
C SER A 81 3.37 -10.35 26.74
N LEU A 82 2.13 -10.68 26.45
CA LEU A 82 1.00 -10.67 27.39
C LEU A 82 0.45 -12.07 27.64
N ALA A 83 1.26 -13.11 27.43
CA ALA A 83 0.87 -14.50 27.60
C ALA A 83 0.37 -14.78 29.03
N ASP A 84 0.95 -14.13 30.05
CA ASP A 84 0.57 -14.26 31.46
C ASP A 84 -0.62 -13.36 31.87
N ASN A 85 -1.17 -12.57 30.95
CA ASN A 85 -2.33 -11.71 31.22
C ASN A 85 -3.64 -12.43 30.86
N PRO A 86 -4.43 -12.90 31.85
CA PRO A 86 -5.61 -13.74 31.59
C PRO A 86 -6.71 -12.96 30.84
N VAL A 87 -6.83 -11.64 31.07
CA VAL A 87 -7.83 -10.81 30.39
C VAL A 87 -7.48 -10.67 28.88
N PHE A 88 -6.21 -10.40 28.57
CA PHE A 88 -5.76 -10.31 27.19
C PHE A 88 -5.88 -11.67 26.47
N MET A 89 -5.43 -12.76 27.10
CA MET A 89 -5.47 -14.09 26.49
C MET A 89 -6.89 -14.59 26.24
N LYS A 90 -7.84 -14.22 27.10
CA LYS A 90 -9.27 -14.45 26.83
C LYS A 90 -9.72 -13.76 25.55
N LEU A 91 -9.42 -12.46 25.37
CA LEU A 91 -9.76 -11.69 24.16
C LEU A 91 -9.09 -12.27 22.91
N TYR A 92 -7.81 -12.64 23.02
CA TYR A 92 -7.05 -13.26 21.92
C TYR A 92 -7.67 -14.59 21.47
N ASN A 93 -8.09 -15.45 22.42
CA ASN A 93 -8.75 -16.72 22.12
C ASN A 93 -10.12 -16.50 21.48
N GLU A 94 -10.92 -15.56 21.98
CA GLU A 94 -12.22 -15.18 21.41
C GLU A 94 -12.08 -14.61 20.00
N ALA A 95 -10.96 -13.94 19.69
CA ALA A 95 -10.62 -13.44 18.36
C ALA A 95 -10.09 -14.52 17.40
N GLY A 96 -9.97 -15.77 17.86
CA GLY A 96 -9.57 -16.92 17.04
C GLY A 96 -8.09 -17.29 17.14
N ALA A 97 -7.33 -16.72 18.07
CA ALA A 97 -5.95 -17.08 18.42
C ALA A 97 -4.99 -17.19 17.22
N LEU A 98 -5.07 -16.22 16.29
CA LEU A 98 -4.22 -16.21 15.10
C LEU A 98 -2.77 -15.96 15.47
N THR A 99 -1.87 -16.78 14.93
CA THR A 99 -0.41 -16.64 15.10
C THR A 99 0.23 -16.15 13.81
N GLU A 100 1.30 -15.40 13.95
CA GLU A 100 2.10 -14.85 12.86
C GLU A 100 3.57 -15.18 13.15
N SER A 101 4.36 -15.45 12.11
CA SER A 101 5.75 -15.92 12.25
C SER A 101 6.78 -14.80 12.37
N ASP A 102 6.36 -13.55 12.21
CA ASP A 102 7.24 -12.39 12.15
C ASP A 102 7.02 -11.40 13.32
N TYR A 103 7.87 -10.37 13.40
CA TYR A 103 7.80 -9.33 14.42
C TYR A 103 6.56 -8.44 14.31
N SER A 104 6.15 -7.85 15.45
CA SER A 104 4.92 -7.08 15.57
C SER A 104 4.99 -5.71 14.90
N PHE A 105 6.11 -4.96 15.03
CA PHE A 105 6.21 -3.59 14.54
C PHE A 105 7.05 -3.50 13.26
N PRO A 106 6.61 -2.73 12.29
CA PRO A 106 5.26 -2.20 12.10
C PRO A 106 4.30 -3.27 11.54
N SER A 107 2.97 -2.97 11.57
CA SER A 107 1.96 -3.88 11.03
C SER A 107 2.05 -3.97 9.49
N GLY A 108 2.44 -5.13 8.97
CA GLY A 108 2.55 -5.37 7.52
C GLY A 108 1.21 -5.24 6.80
N HIS A 109 0.13 -5.83 7.32
CA HIS A 109 -1.22 -5.69 6.76
C HIS A 109 -1.66 -4.23 6.65
N THR A 110 -1.41 -3.43 7.71
CA THR A 110 -1.75 -2.01 7.69
C THR A 110 -0.90 -1.23 6.70
N THR A 111 0.40 -1.53 6.60
CA THR A 111 1.28 -0.93 5.60
C THR A 111 0.78 -1.21 4.20
N SER A 112 0.54 -2.50 3.85
CA SER A 112 0.03 -2.90 2.54
C SER A 112 -1.30 -2.22 2.19
N ALA A 113 -2.25 -2.22 3.13
CA ALA A 113 -3.54 -1.59 2.89
C ALA A 113 -3.42 -0.07 2.69
N CYS A 114 -2.59 0.63 3.47
CA CYS A 114 -2.42 2.07 3.37
C CYS A 114 -1.64 2.50 2.13
N GLU A 115 -0.60 1.76 1.70
CA GLU A 115 0.15 2.09 0.49
C GLU A 115 -0.70 1.88 -0.77
N ILE A 116 -1.46 0.78 -0.85
CA ILE A 116 -2.40 0.51 -1.94
C ILE A 116 -3.50 1.59 -1.96
N ALA A 117 -4.12 1.85 -0.81
CA ALA A 117 -5.16 2.86 -0.68
C ALA A 117 -4.67 4.25 -1.11
N THR A 118 -3.48 4.66 -0.67
CA THR A 118 -2.90 5.97 -1.00
C THR A 118 -2.54 6.07 -2.48
N ALA A 119 -1.93 5.02 -3.05
CA ALA A 119 -1.59 4.97 -4.48
C ALA A 119 -2.85 5.11 -5.36
N LEU A 120 -3.93 4.40 -5.02
CA LEU A 120 -5.20 4.48 -5.74
C LEU A 120 -5.91 5.81 -5.51
N PHE A 121 -5.97 6.28 -4.26
CA PHE A 121 -6.57 7.57 -3.89
C PHE A 121 -5.93 8.74 -4.65
N ALA A 122 -4.61 8.75 -4.82
CA ALA A 122 -3.88 9.79 -5.54
C ALA A 122 -4.18 9.79 -7.05
N ASN A 123 -4.44 8.62 -7.63
CA ASN A 123 -4.60 8.45 -9.08
C ASN A 123 -6.06 8.49 -9.55
N VAL A 124 -7.04 8.03 -8.74
CA VAL A 124 -8.45 7.94 -9.12
C VAL A 124 -9.10 9.32 -9.06
N LYS A 125 -9.70 9.76 -10.18
CA LYS A 125 -10.33 11.10 -10.29
C LYS A 125 -11.77 11.13 -9.79
N LYS A 126 -12.51 10.01 -9.90
CA LYS A 126 -13.93 9.95 -9.54
C LYS A 126 -14.12 10.04 -8.03
N LYS A 127 -14.62 11.18 -7.55
CA LYS A 127 -14.76 11.48 -6.10
C LYS A 127 -15.55 10.43 -5.34
N SER A 128 -16.66 9.92 -5.90
CA SER A 128 -17.49 8.89 -5.27
C SER A 128 -16.79 7.56 -5.02
N VAL A 129 -15.79 7.21 -5.85
CA VAL A 129 -15.03 5.96 -5.73
C VAL A 129 -13.80 6.15 -4.83
N LYS A 130 -13.24 7.35 -4.82
CA LYS A 130 -11.98 7.66 -4.15
C LYS A 130 -11.99 7.33 -2.66
N TRP A 131 -13.11 7.55 -1.97
CA TRP A 131 -13.24 7.33 -0.52
C TRP A 131 -13.33 5.86 -0.11
N ILE A 132 -13.54 4.93 -1.05
CA ILE A 132 -13.51 3.50 -0.78
C ILE A 132 -12.13 3.06 -0.29
N PHE A 133 -11.04 3.65 -0.81
CA PHE A 133 -9.68 3.25 -0.48
C PHE A 133 -9.30 3.54 0.97
N PRO A 134 -9.46 4.75 1.52
CA PRO A 134 -9.20 4.98 2.94
C PRO A 134 -10.12 4.17 3.86
N VAL A 135 -11.37 3.92 3.49
CA VAL A 135 -12.26 3.04 4.27
C VAL A 135 -11.70 1.61 4.30
N TYR A 136 -11.26 1.08 3.17
CA TYR A 136 -10.59 -0.22 3.11
C TYR A 136 -9.37 -0.27 4.05
N ALA A 137 -8.47 0.72 3.98
CA ALA A 137 -7.28 0.76 4.82
C ALA A 137 -7.62 0.81 6.32
N ILE A 138 -8.63 1.59 6.71
CA ILE A 138 -9.12 1.66 8.10
C ILE A 138 -9.68 0.30 8.55
N LEU A 139 -10.47 -0.36 7.72
CA LEU A 139 -11.04 -1.67 8.05
C LEU A 139 -9.94 -2.72 8.27
N ILE A 140 -8.92 -2.77 7.41
CA ILE A 140 -7.76 -3.66 7.60
C ILE A 140 -6.99 -3.27 8.87
N ALA A 141 -6.72 -2.00 9.12
CA ALA A 141 -6.06 -1.53 10.33
C ALA A 141 -6.80 -1.94 11.61
N CYS A 142 -8.12 -1.73 11.65
CA CYS A 142 -8.97 -2.14 12.77
C CYS A 142 -9.01 -3.66 12.96
N SER A 143 -8.99 -4.44 11.88
CA SER A 143 -8.97 -5.90 11.97
C SER A 143 -7.78 -6.44 12.76
N ARG A 144 -6.61 -5.76 12.68
CA ARG A 144 -5.39 -6.20 13.38
C ARG A 144 -5.46 -5.99 14.90
N ILE A 145 -6.17 -4.94 15.35
CA ILE A 145 -6.45 -4.70 16.77
C ILE A 145 -7.51 -5.68 17.26
N TYR A 146 -8.60 -5.86 16.47
CA TYR A 146 -9.67 -6.82 16.78
C TYR A 146 -9.13 -8.23 17.01
N LEU A 147 -8.21 -8.69 16.13
CA LEU A 147 -7.60 -10.02 16.20
C LEU A 147 -6.50 -10.14 17.28
N CYS A 148 -6.23 -9.09 18.04
CA CYS A 148 -5.23 -9.06 19.13
C CYS A 148 -3.79 -9.42 18.67
N VAL A 149 -3.46 -9.29 17.38
CA VAL A 149 -2.15 -9.66 16.81
C VAL A 149 -1.17 -8.51 16.72
N HIS A 150 -1.64 -7.27 16.92
CA HIS A 150 -0.82 -6.04 16.92
C HIS A 150 -1.18 -5.08 18.04
N TYR A 151 -0.20 -4.29 18.47
CA TYR A 151 -0.44 -3.10 19.28
C TYR A 151 -0.99 -1.96 18.41
N CYS A 152 -1.71 -1.01 19.01
CA CYS A 152 -2.16 0.19 18.29
C CYS A 152 -1.00 0.96 17.66
N THR A 153 0.15 1.00 18.32
CA THR A 153 1.36 1.66 17.81
C THR A 153 1.92 0.98 16.55
N ASP A 154 1.78 -0.35 16.43
CA ASP A 154 2.21 -1.09 15.23
C ASP A 154 1.33 -0.72 14.04
N VAL A 155 0.03 -0.59 14.29
CA VAL A 155 -0.97 -0.18 13.29
C VAL A 155 -0.72 1.25 12.84
N ILE A 156 -0.50 2.17 13.77
CA ILE A 156 -0.17 3.57 13.47
C ILE A 156 1.15 3.65 12.68
N GLY A 157 2.19 2.92 13.12
CA GLY A 157 3.48 2.85 12.41
C GLY A 157 3.32 2.33 10.99
N GLY A 158 2.56 1.24 10.81
CA GLY A 158 2.24 0.69 9.50
C GLY A 158 1.47 1.67 8.61
N ALA A 159 0.49 2.39 9.17
CA ALA A 159 -0.27 3.39 8.43
C ALA A 159 0.61 4.55 7.95
N VAL A 160 1.48 5.07 8.81
CA VAL A 160 2.43 6.14 8.45
C VAL A 160 3.34 5.69 7.31
N ILE A 161 3.96 4.51 7.43
CA ILE A 161 4.85 3.97 6.40
C ILE A 161 4.10 3.78 5.09
N GLY A 162 2.92 3.14 5.11
CA GLY A 162 2.14 2.87 3.90
C GLY A 162 1.67 4.15 3.20
N ILE A 163 1.20 5.15 3.96
CA ILE A 163 0.82 6.45 3.40
C ILE A 163 2.01 7.14 2.75
N LEU A 164 3.16 7.20 3.44
CA LEU A 164 4.37 7.83 2.90
C LEU A 164 4.89 7.09 1.66
N ALA A 165 4.89 5.76 1.66
CA ALA A 165 5.26 4.95 0.50
C ALA A 165 4.35 5.23 -0.71
N GLY A 166 3.03 5.29 -0.50
CA GLY A 166 2.07 5.61 -1.56
C GLY A 166 2.23 7.03 -2.11
N ILE A 167 2.44 8.02 -1.24
CA ILE A 167 2.70 9.41 -1.63
C ILE A 167 4.00 9.51 -2.44
N LEU A 168 5.09 8.92 -1.94
CA LEU A 168 6.39 8.94 -2.61
C LEU A 168 6.30 8.28 -4.00
N ALA A 169 5.68 7.10 -4.09
CA ALA A 169 5.47 6.41 -5.35
C ALA A 169 4.69 7.27 -6.37
N TYR A 170 3.62 7.92 -5.92
CA TYR A 170 2.83 8.81 -6.78
C TYR A 170 3.67 9.95 -7.36
N TYR A 171 4.45 10.65 -6.53
CA TYR A 171 5.26 11.77 -6.99
C TYR A 171 6.42 11.33 -7.87
N VAL A 172 7.08 10.21 -7.57
CA VAL A 172 8.13 9.64 -8.42
C VAL A 172 7.58 9.29 -9.80
N VAL A 173 6.47 8.57 -9.87
CA VAL A 173 5.85 8.20 -11.15
C VAL A 173 5.40 9.44 -11.94
N LYS A 174 4.85 10.45 -11.26
CA LYS A 174 4.47 11.72 -11.88
C LYS A 174 5.67 12.47 -12.45
N ALA A 175 6.78 12.53 -11.71
CA ALA A 175 8.02 13.18 -12.16
C ALA A 175 8.62 12.44 -13.37
N LEU A 176 8.74 11.12 -13.31
CA LEU A 176 9.22 10.31 -14.43
C LEU A 176 8.37 10.51 -15.68
N LYS A 177 7.05 10.48 -15.54
CA LYS A 177 6.15 10.74 -16.67
C LYS A 177 6.41 12.09 -17.31
N ASN A 178 6.53 13.17 -16.52
CA ASN A 178 6.79 14.51 -17.03
C ASN A 178 8.14 14.59 -17.77
N LEU A 179 9.18 13.91 -17.29
CA LEU A 179 10.48 13.84 -17.96
C LEU A 179 10.38 13.16 -19.32
N PHE A 180 9.67 12.03 -19.42
CA PHE A 180 9.48 11.31 -20.67
C PHE A 180 8.64 12.12 -21.68
N ASP A 181 7.55 12.76 -21.22
CA ASP A 181 6.69 13.58 -22.08
C ASP A 181 7.46 14.79 -22.65
N ASN A 182 8.30 15.44 -21.85
CA ASN A 182 9.15 16.56 -22.28
C ASN A 182 10.25 16.11 -23.26
N SER A 183 10.87 14.96 -23.00
CA SER A 183 11.89 14.39 -23.91
C SER A 183 11.28 14.05 -25.29
N GLY A 184 10.06 13.50 -25.31
CA GLY A 184 9.32 13.24 -26.57
C GLY A 184 9.07 14.51 -27.37
N LYS A 185 8.52 15.54 -26.73
CA LYS A 185 8.26 16.85 -27.38
C LYS A 185 9.53 17.50 -27.94
N ASN A 186 10.66 17.41 -27.22
CA ASN A 186 11.92 17.95 -27.71
C ASN A 186 12.46 17.19 -28.92
N LYS A 187 12.27 15.86 -28.98
CA LYS A 187 12.65 15.07 -30.17
C LYS A 187 11.80 15.43 -31.40
N GLU A 188 10.49 15.60 -31.20
CA GLU A 188 9.58 16.01 -32.29
C GLU A 188 9.93 17.41 -32.83
N LYS A 189 10.20 18.38 -31.94
CA LYS A 189 10.62 19.74 -32.36
C LYS A 189 11.92 19.69 -33.13
N LYS A 190 12.95 18.95 -32.69
CA LYS A 190 14.22 18.81 -33.43
C LYS A 190 14.02 18.13 -34.79
N LYS A 191 13.10 17.15 -34.88
CA LYS A 191 12.80 16.49 -36.16
C LYS A 191 12.10 17.44 -37.13
N ALA A 192 11.13 18.24 -36.67
CA ALA A 192 10.45 19.22 -37.47
C ALA A 192 11.42 20.29 -37.97
N GLN A 193 12.27 20.84 -37.12
CA GLN A 193 13.27 21.84 -37.46
C GLN A 193 14.26 21.32 -38.54
N LYS A 194 14.68 20.05 -38.41
CA LYS A 194 15.55 19.44 -39.45
C LYS A 194 14.87 19.20 -40.77
N LEU A 195 13.55 18.97 -40.80
CA LEU A 195 12.78 18.84 -42.02
C LEU A 195 12.65 20.21 -42.72
N ASP A 196 12.32 21.26 -41.96
CA ASP A 196 12.24 22.64 -42.51
C ASP A 196 13.59 23.10 -43.11
N GLU A 197 14.72 22.81 -42.45
CA GLU A 197 16.06 23.11 -42.96
C GLU A 197 16.36 22.37 -44.28
N LEU A 198 15.93 21.10 -44.40
CA LEU A 198 16.11 20.32 -45.64
C LEU A 198 15.24 20.85 -46.81
N GLU A 199 14.02 21.30 -46.52
CA GLU A 199 13.14 21.88 -47.52
C GLU A 199 13.66 23.23 -48.07
N VAL A 200 14.22 24.05 -47.18
CA VAL A 200 14.86 25.33 -47.56
C VAL A 200 16.07 25.08 -48.49
N VAL A 201 16.93 24.10 -48.16
CA VAL A 201 18.10 23.77 -49.00
C VAL A 201 17.67 23.25 -50.37
N ASN A 202 16.68 22.36 -50.45
CA ASN A 202 16.19 21.80 -51.71
C ASN A 202 15.37 22.78 -52.55
N GLY A 203 14.79 23.83 -51.92
CA GLY A 203 14.04 24.89 -52.63
C GLY A 203 14.92 26.00 -53.23
N SER A 204 16.17 26.12 -52.76
CA SER A 204 17.13 27.13 -53.27
C SER A 204 17.87 26.71 -54.56
N ASP A 205 17.73 25.45 -54.96
CA ASP A 205 18.40 24.91 -56.17
C ASP A 205 17.49 24.89 -57.40
N LYS A 206 16.38 25.62 -57.37
CA LYS A 206 15.48 25.85 -58.50
C LYS A 206 15.41 27.34 -58.87
#